data_42bbf83afe6af7b9423a32a973ce77b4
#
_entry.id   42bbf83afe6af7b9423a32a973ce77b4
#
_cell.length_a   1.000
_cell.length_b   1.000
_cell.length_c   1.000
_cell.angle_alpha   90.00
_cell.angle_beta   90.00
_cell.angle_gamma   90.00
#
_symmetry.space_group_name_H-M   'P 1'
#
loop_
_entity.id
_entity.type
_entity.pdbx_description
1 polymer ?
#
loop_
_entity_poly.entity_id
_entity_poly.type
_entity_poly.pdbx_seq_one_letter_code
_entity_poly.pdbx_strand_id
1 'polypeptide(L)'
;MLFRSDKAPGEFRKIPNWIGPKDRPIEEARFIPISADKLDAAMGSWESFIHADYPDRLVQLAIVHAEFESLHPFLDGNGRIGRMVLPLFLWQAGILRMPYFYLSAYFEANKDSYVDRLLAISRDGDWTGWCRYFLEAVQAQASQNQERASQILSLYENLKPAVQEATHSQYAVAALDWIFSTPTFRATDFEKQAGIPVPTAKRILRCLESAKILVVIREASGRRPRVLCLEQLLAVAEGRP
;
A
#
# COMPACT_ATOMS: atom_id res chain seq x y z
N MET A 1 17.61 -9.49 3.41
CA MET A 1 17.13 -8.83 4.63
C MET A 1 17.55 -9.72 5.80
N LEU A 2 18.57 -9.35 6.57
CA LEU A 2 19.02 -10.11 7.74
C LEU A 2 18.00 -9.85 8.85
N PHE A 3 17.24 -10.86 9.25
CA PHE A 3 16.40 -10.80 10.44
C PHE A 3 17.33 -10.60 11.65
N ARG A 4 17.14 -9.52 12.37
CA ARG A 4 17.83 -9.31 13.64
C ARG A 4 17.30 -10.36 14.63
N SER A 5 18.14 -11.29 15.02
CA SER A 5 17.81 -12.41 15.93
C SER A 5 17.34 -11.99 17.33
N ASP A 6 17.57 -10.71 17.70
CA ASP A 6 17.19 -10.10 18.98
C ASP A 6 15.72 -9.67 19.08
N LYS A 7 14.95 -9.70 17.96
CA LYS A 7 13.56 -9.25 17.90
C LYS A 7 12.51 -10.35 17.91
N ALA A 8 12.90 -11.61 18.15
CA ALA A 8 12.03 -12.78 18.22
C ALA A 8 10.91 -12.77 17.14
N PRO A 9 11.25 -12.81 15.83
CA PRO A 9 10.27 -12.70 14.76
C PRO A 9 9.28 -13.87 14.80
N GLY A 10 7.97 -13.54 14.73
CA GLY A 10 6.89 -14.52 14.74
C GLY A 10 6.43 -14.94 16.14
N GLU A 11 7.03 -14.42 17.21
CA GLU A 11 6.59 -14.66 18.59
C GLU A 11 6.02 -13.38 19.21
N PHE A 12 5.00 -13.53 20.06
CA PHE A 12 4.56 -12.43 20.92
C PHE A 12 5.65 -12.09 21.93
N ARG A 13 5.72 -10.82 22.30
CA ARG A 13 6.70 -10.36 23.29
C ARG A 13 6.48 -11.02 24.65
N LYS A 14 7.59 -11.38 25.29
CA LYS A 14 7.61 -11.95 26.65
C LYS A 14 8.09 -10.94 27.70
N ILE A 15 8.44 -9.74 27.26
CA ILE A 15 8.93 -8.64 28.08
C ILE A 15 8.07 -7.39 27.84
N PRO A 16 8.04 -6.44 28.80
CA PRO A 16 7.40 -5.15 28.58
C PRO A 16 8.00 -4.42 27.39
N ASN A 17 7.15 -3.71 26.65
CA ASN A 17 7.55 -2.71 25.67
C ASN A 17 6.74 -1.42 25.90
N TRP A 18 7.11 -0.36 25.23
CA TRP A 18 6.43 0.93 25.31
C TRP A 18 6.51 1.67 23.98
N ILE A 19 5.57 2.57 23.78
CA ILE A 19 5.52 3.47 22.63
C ILE A 19 5.92 4.87 23.11
N GLY A 20 6.96 5.43 22.52
CA GLY A 20 7.51 6.72 22.93
C GLY A 20 8.64 7.18 22.02
N PRO A 21 9.36 8.25 22.41
CA PRO A 21 10.53 8.70 21.68
C PRO A 21 11.58 7.59 21.65
N LYS A 22 12.27 7.50 20.52
CA LYS A 22 13.29 6.46 20.31
C LYS A 22 14.43 6.64 21.33
N ASP A 23 14.91 5.51 21.84
CA ASP A 23 16.03 5.43 22.79
C ASP A 23 15.81 6.19 24.13
N ARG A 24 14.53 6.40 24.50
CA ARG A 24 14.15 6.99 25.80
C ARG A 24 13.62 5.92 26.75
N PRO A 25 13.80 6.10 28.07
CA PRO A 25 13.34 5.16 29.07
C PRO A 25 11.81 5.12 29.17
N ILE A 26 11.28 4.07 29.83
CA ILE A 26 9.84 3.82 29.96
C ILE A 26 9.10 4.96 30.66
N GLU A 27 9.76 5.71 31.51
CA GLU A 27 9.21 6.88 32.22
C GLU A 27 8.83 8.03 31.27
N GLU A 28 9.42 8.06 30.07
CA GLU A 28 9.09 9.00 29.00
C GLU A 28 8.15 8.40 27.95
N ALA A 29 7.58 7.22 28.24
CA ALA A 29 6.65 6.57 27.31
C ALA A 29 5.38 7.39 27.13
N ARG A 30 4.91 7.50 25.90
CA ARG A 30 3.59 8.05 25.59
C ARG A 30 2.47 7.06 25.89
N PHE A 31 2.77 5.76 25.74
CA PHE A 31 1.82 4.68 26.01
C PHE A 31 2.56 3.41 26.45
N ILE A 32 2.02 2.73 27.46
CA ILE A 32 2.52 1.44 27.93
C ILE A 32 1.44 0.39 27.63
N PRO A 33 1.72 -0.55 26.72
CA PRO A 33 0.81 -1.64 26.38
C PRO A 33 0.57 -2.58 27.56
N ILE A 34 -0.44 -3.45 27.42
CA ILE A 34 -0.75 -4.51 28.39
C ILE A 34 0.50 -5.33 28.73
N SER A 35 0.56 -5.85 29.97
CA SER A 35 1.66 -6.72 30.40
C SER A 35 1.73 -8.01 29.59
N ALA A 36 2.95 -8.53 29.41
CA ALA A 36 3.18 -9.68 28.54
C ALA A 36 2.48 -10.97 28.98
N ASP A 37 2.27 -11.17 30.27
CA ASP A 37 1.53 -12.31 30.84
C ASP A 37 0.05 -12.35 30.46
N LYS A 38 -0.55 -11.21 30.14
CA LYS A 38 -1.96 -11.09 29.71
C LYS A 38 -2.13 -11.08 28.19
N LEU A 39 -1.03 -11.00 27.45
CA LEU A 39 -1.07 -10.74 26.02
C LEU A 39 -1.74 -11.86 25.22
N ASP A 40 -1.47 -13.14 25.53
CA ASP A 40 -2.05 -14.29 24.82
C ASP A 40 -3.59 -14.28 24.93
N ALA A 41 -4.13 -14.05 26.12
CA ALA A 41 -5.56 -13.98 26.33
C ALA A 41 -6.20 -12.77 25.61
N ALA A 42 -5.51 -11.63 25.64
CA ALA A 42 -5.97 -10.41 24.98
C ALA A 42 -5.93 -10.53 23.44
N MET A 43 -4.90 -11.18 22.89
CA MET A 43 -4.83 -11.48 21.46
C MET A 43 -5.90 -12.48 21.03
N GLY A 44 -6.21 -13.49 21.83
CA GLY A 44 -7.33 -14.40 21.58
C GLY A 44 -8.69 -13.68 21.55
N SER A 45 -8.90 -12.72 22.44
CA SER A 45 -10.12 -11.88 22.44
C SER A 45 -10.18 -10.98 21.20
N TRP A 46 -9.07 -10.38 20.81
CA TRP A 46 -8.93 -9.57 19.60
C TRP A 46 -9.20 -10.38 18.33
N GLU A 47 -8.67 -11.59 18.22
CA GLU A 47 -8.92 -12.51 17.10
C GLU A 47 -10.41 -12.89 17.04
N SER A 48 -11.00 -13.22 18.19
CA SER A 48 -12.44 -13.52 18.28
C SER A 48 -13.30 -12.36 17.81
N PHE A 49 -12.91 -11.11 18.13
CA PHE A 49 -13.64 -9.92 17.70
C PHE A 49 -13.49 -9.66 16.18
N ILE A 50 -12.35 -9.95 15.58
CA ILE A 50 -12.18 -9.89 14.10
C ILE A 50 -13.22 -10.77 13.40
N HIS A 51 -13.47 -11.97 13.94
CA HIS A 51 -14.37 -12.94 13.32
C HIS A 51 -15.82 -12.80 13.76
N ALA A 52 -16.10 -11.93 14.74
CA ALA A 52 -17.46 -11.69 15.21
C ALA A 52 -18.32 -11.05 14.10
N ASP A 53 -19.62 -11.37 14.12
CA ASP A 53 -20.59 -10.63 13.32
C ASP A 53 -20.85 -9.27 13.97
N TYR A 54 -20.55 -8.21 13.25
CA TYR A 54 -20.69 -6.84 13.73
C TYR A 54 -21.49 -6.01 12.73
N PRO A 55 -22.45 -5.18 13.19
CA PRO A 55 -23.38 -4.48 12.29
C PRO A 55 -22.70 -3.58 11.26
N ASP A 56 -21.62 -2.92 11.64
CA ASP A 56 -20.83 -2.05 10.75
C ASP A 56 -19.37 -2.53 10.69
N ARG A 57 -18.99 -3.09 9.54
CA ARG A 57 -17.66 -3.64 9.33
C ARG A 57 -16.55 -2.59 9.32
N LEU A 58 -16.83 -1.34 8.95
CA LEU A 58 -15.81 -0.28 8.99
C LEU A 58 -15.58 0.21 10.42
N VAL A 59 -16.63 0.28 11.24
CA VAL A 59 -16.50 0.57 12.67
C VAL A 59 -15.78 -0.58 13.39
N GLN A 60 -16.12 -1.83 13.08
CA GLN A 60 -15.39 -2.99 13.59
C GLN A 60 -13.90 -2.92 13.25
N LEU A 61 -13.56 -2.58 12.00
CA LEU A 61 -12.17 -2.44 11.56
C LEU A 61 -11.44 -1.32 12.32
N ALA A 62 -12.10 -0.20 12.59
CA ALA A 62 -11.52 0.87 13.39
C ALA A 62 -11.16 0.38 14.80
N ILE A 63 -12.05 -0.39 15.44
CA ILE A 63 -11.82 -0.97 16.75
C ILE A 63 -10.69 -2.01 16.70
N VAL A 64 -10.73 -2.93 15.74
CA VAL A 64 -9.68 -3.95 15.51
C VAL A 64 -8.30 -3.31 15.39
N HIS A 65 -8.20 -2.20 14.66
CA HIS A 65 -6.92 -1.51 14.46
C HIS A 65 -6.44 -0.84 15.75
N ALA A 66 -7.30 -0.11 16.45
CA ALA A 66 -6.94 0.57 17.70
C ALA A 66 -6.52 -0.43 18.78
N GLU A 67 -7.25 -1.52 18.93
CA GLU A 67 -6.92 -2.59 19.88
C GLU A 67 -5.58 -3.22 19.55
N PHE A 68 -5.30 -3.54 18.29
CA PHE A 68 -4.00 -4.10 17.90
C PHE A 68 -2.83 -3.16 18.24
N GLU A 69 -2.97 -1.87 17.94
CA GLU A 69 -1.95 -0.87 18.30
C GLU A 69 -1.79 -0.74 19.81
N SER A 70 -2.88 -0.88 20.59
CA SER A 70 -2.86 -0.85 22.06
C SER A 70 -2.23 -2.11 22.68
N LEU A 71 -2.50 -3.29 22.13
CA LEU A 71 -1.92 -4.55 22.56
C LEU A 71 -0.42 -4.61 22.28
N HIS A 72 -0.01 -4.07 21.17
CA HIS A 72 1.40 -3.98 20.73
C HIS A 72 2.14 -5.30 20.88
N PRO A 73 1.69 -6.39 20.22
CA PRO A 73 2.06 -7.75 20.59
C PRO A 73 3.49 -8.15 20.31
N PHE A 74 4.19 -7.43 19.43
CA PHE A 74 5.55 -7.77 19.01
C PHE A 74 6.59 -6.78 19.56
N LEU A 75 7.85 -7.20 19.60
CA LEU A 75 8.97 -6.32 19.98
C LEU A 75 9.27 -5.26 18.92
N ASP A 76 8.91 -5.51 17.66
CA ASP A 76 9.06 -4.56 16.54
C ASP A 76 8.05 -4.88 15.44
N GLY A 77 7.67 -3.85 14.66
CA GLY A 77 6.85 -4.02 13.47
C GLY A 77 5.34 -3.96 13.71
N ASN A 78 4.86 -3.70 14.93
CA ASN A 78 3.43 -3.66 15.24
C ASN A 78 2.66 -2.73 14.31
N GLY A 79 3.06 -1.48 14.15
CA GLY A 79 2.36 -0.55 13.28
C GLY A 79 2.33 -0.97 11.80
N ARG A 80 3.35 -1.69 11.31
CA ARG A 80 3.33 -2.27 9.95
C ARG A 80 2.31 -3.39 9.84
N ILE A 81 2.31 -4.30 10.82
CA ILE A 81 1.37 -5.43 10.87
C ILE A 81 -0.06 -4.91 11.04
N GLY A 82 -0.30 -4.00 12.00
CA GLY A 82 -1.61 -3.39 12.22
C GLY A 82 -2.19 -2.77 10.95
N ARG A 83 -1.36 -2.04 10.18
CA ARG A 83 -1.78 -1.48 8.89
C ARG A 83 -1.98 -2.52 7.79
N MET A 84 -1.27 -3.67 7.83
CA MET A 84 -1.49 -4.78 6.89
C MET A 84 -2.80 -5.52 7.16
N VAL A 85 -3.28 -5.55 8.40
CA VAL A 85 -4.57 -6.15 8.77
C VAL A 85 -5.73 -5.43 8.07
N LEU A 86 -5.64 -4.11 7.86
CA LEU A 86 -6.72 -3.30 7.30
C LEU A 86 -7.22 -3.79 5.93
N PRO A 87 -6.38 -3.87 4.89
CA PRO A 87 -6.82 -4.37 3.59
C PRO A 87 -7.24 -5.85 3.62
N LEU A 88 -6.62 -6.66 4.47
CA LEU A 88 -6.97 -8.08 4.60
C LEU A 88 -8.36 -8.25 5.21
N PHE A 89 -8.69 -7.48 6.26
CA PHE A 89 -10.02 -7.48 6.86
C PHE A 89 -11.09 -7.05 5.85
N LEU A 90 -10.87 -5.96 5.11
CA LEU A 90 -11.82 -5.47 4.12
C LEU A 90 -12.04 -6.48 2.97
N TRP A 91 -11.01 -7.20 2.59
CA TRP A 91 -11.10 -8.27 1.61
C TRP A 91 -11.86 -9.48 2.16
N GLN A 92 -11.55 -9.93 3.36
CA GLN A 92 -12.26 -11.04 4.03
C GLN A 92 -13.74 -10.70 4.27
N ALA A 93 -14.06 -9.45 4.62
CA ALA A 93 -15.42 -8.99 4.80
C ALA A 93 -16.21 -8.82 3.48
N GLY A 94 -15.60 -9.08 2.32
CA GLY A 94 -16.22 -8.95 1.00
C GLY A 94 -16.44 -7.50 0.54
N ILE A 95 -15.90 -6.51 1.25
CA ILE A 95 -15.98 -5.08 0.90
C ILE A 95 -15.05 -4.78 -0.28
N LEU A 96 -13.88 -5.42 -0.32
CA LEU A 96 -12.93 -5.32 -1.41
C LEU A 96 -12.79 -6.65 -2.15
N ARG A 97 -12.65 -6.59 -3.47
CA ARG A 97 -12.33 -7.78 -4.29
C ARG A 97 -10.89 -8.27 -4.11
N MET A 98 -9.98 -7.35 -3.80
CA MET A 98 -8.54 -7.59 -3.60
C MET A 98 -8.03 -6.65 -2.49
N PRO A 99 -7.01 -7.07 -1.70
CA PRO A 99 -6.53 -6.30 -0.55
C PRO A 99 -5.61 -5.13 -0.97
N TYR A 100 -6.08 -4.24 -1.85
CA TYR A 100 -5.31 -3.11 -2.40
C TYR A 100 -5.75 -1.75 -1.85
N PHE A 101 -6.14 -1.70 -0.57
CA PHE A 101 -6.55 -0.46 0.07
C PHE A 101 -5.65 -0.16 1.27
N TYR A 102 -4.77 0.82 1.15
CA TYR A 102 -3.76 1.12 2.16
C TYR A 102 -3.98 2.51 2.76
N LEU A 103 -4.13 2.57 4.09
CA LEU A 103 -4.27 3.82 4.85
C LEU A 103 -2.92 4.40 5.33
N SER A 104 -1.81 3.73 5.04
CA SER A 104 -0.49 4.12 5.57
C SER A 104 -0.08 5.53 5.20
N ALA A 105 -0.38 5.99 3.98
CA ALA A 105 -0.05 7.33 3.53
C ALA A 105 -0.85 8.39 4.28
N TYR A 106 -2.14 8.14 4.51
CA TYR A 106 -2.99 9.05 5.28
C TYR A 106 -2.53 9.16 6.73
N PHE A 107 -2.27 8.03 7.39
CA PHE A 107 -1.80 8.03 8.78
C PHE A 107 -0.43 8.68 8.95
N GLU A 108 0.48 8.52 7.99
CA GLU A 108 1.79 9.18 8.05
C GLU A 108 1.67 10.69 7.83
N ALA A 109 0.83 11.14 6.90
CA ALA A 109 0.57 12.56 6.66
C ALA A 109 -0.14 13.24 7.85
N ASN A 110 -0.90 12.48 8.65
CA ASN A 110 -1.66 12.95 9.81
C ASN A 110 -1.19 12.31 11.12
N LYS A 111 0.12 12.06 11.25
CA LYS A 111 0.71 11.23 12.31
C LYS A 111 0.38 11.70 13.72
N ASP A 112 0.46 12.99 13.99
CA ASP A 112 0.19 13.54 15.33
C ASP A 112 -1.28 13.33 15.70
N SER A 113 -2.21 13.66 14.80
CA SER A 113 -3.64 13.41 15.01
C SER A 113 -3.95 11.93 15.21
N TYR A 114 -3.31 11.05 14.44
CA TYR A 114 -3.44 9.61 14.58
C TYR A 114 -3.04 9.13 15.98
N VAL A 115 -1.88 9.55 16.46
CA VAL A 115 -1.38 9.18 17.80
C VAL A 115 -2.26 9.76 18.89
N ASP A 116 -2.66 11.04 18.79
CA ASP A 116 -3.52 11.70 19.77
C ASP A 116 -4.89 11.03 19.89
N ARG A 117 -5.48 10.57 18.78
CA ARG A 117 -6.75 9.84 18.78
C ARG A 117 -6.63 8.46 19.43
N LEU A 118 -5.55 7.73 19.18
CA LEU A 118 -5.29 6.46 19.88
C LEU A 118 -5.08 6.66 21.38
N LEU A 119 -4.34 7.69 21.78
CA LEU A 119 -4.13 8.02 23.19
C LEU A 119 -5.44 8.44 23.89
N ALA A 120 -6.31 9.17 23.22
CA ALA A 120 -7.60 9.57 23.75
C ALA A 120 -8.51 8.37 24.10
N ILE A 121 -8.41 7.25 23.37
CA ILE A 121 -9.10 6.01 23.73
C ILE A 121 -8.65 5.55 25.13
N SER A 122 -7.34 5.45 25.35
CA SER A 122 -6.80 4.93 26.61
C SER A 122 -6.99 5.89 27.79
N ARG A 123 -6.92 7.20 27.54
CA ARG A 123 -7.01 8.24 28.57
C ARG A 123 -8.44 8.58 28.93
N ASP A 124 -9.31 8.72 27.92
CA ASP A 124 -10.63 9.34 28.05
C ASP A 124 -11.77 8.39 27.64
N GLY A 125 -11.47 7.21 27.10
CA GLY A 125 -12.47 6.30 26.54
C GLY A 125 -13.09 6.80 25.23
N ASP A 126 -12.41 7.72 24.49
CA ASP A 126 -12.97 8.40 23.30
C ASP A 126 -12.96 7.50 22.05
N TRP A 127 -13.68 6.38 22.13
CA TRP A 127 -13.91 5.50 20.98
C TRP A 127 -14.65 6.18 19.84
N THR A 128 -15.58 7.08 20.16
CA THR A 128 -16.35 7.81 19.14
C THR A 128 -15.44 8.74 18.32
N GLY A 129 -14.57 9.48 18.99
CA GLY A 129 -13.60 10.35 18.32
C GLY A 129 -12.62 9.56 17.45
N TRP A 130 -12.16 8.40 17.94
CA TRP A 130 -11.34 7.50 17.15
C TRP A 130 -12.04 6.94 15.91
N CYS A 131 -13.24 6.35 16.08
CA CYS A 131 -13.99 5.78 14.95
C CYS A 131 -14.29 6.84 13.88
N ARG A 132 -14.67 8.05 14.29
CA ARG A 132 -14.89 9.17 13.35
C ARG A 132 -13.62 9.47 12.56
N TYR A 133 -12.48 9.66 13.22
CA TYR A 133 -11.19 9.92 12.58
C TYR A 133 -10.82 8.80 11.60
N PHE A 134 -11.00 7.54 12.01
CA PHE A 134 -10.70 6.39 11.16
C PHE A 134 -11.59 6.34 9.91
N LEU A 135 -12.88 6.59 10.04
CA LEU A 135 -13.82 6.63 8.92
C LEU A 135 -13.53 7.80 7.98
N GLU A 136 -13.14 8.97 8.49
CA GLU A 136 -12.66 10.10 7.70
C GLU A 136 -11.40 9.73 6.90
N ALA A 137 -10.47 9.00 7.52
CA ALA A 137 -9.27 8.48 6.84
C ALA A 137 -9.63 7.51 5.70
N VAL A 138 -10.56 6.59 5.95
CA VAL A 138 -11.07 5.65 4.93
C VAL A 138 -11.71 6.41 3.77
N GLN A 139 -12.58 7.37 4.06
CA GLN A 139 -13.25 8.19 3.05
C GLN A 139 -12.25 8.99 2.20
N ALA A 140 -11.31 9.68 2.84
CA ALA A 140 -10.29 10.46 2.14
C ALA A 140 -9.43 9.58 1.22
N GLN A 141 -8.98 8.43 1.72
CA GLN A 141 -8.18 7.50 0.92
C GLN A 141 -8.98 6.88 -0.23
N ALA A 142 -10.25 6.55 -0.02
CA ALA A 142 -11.13 6.03 -1.07
C ALA A 142 -11.34 7.05 -2.18
N SER A 143 -11.58 8.32 -1.83
CA SER A 143 -11.72 9.40 -2.78
C SER A 143 -10.44 9.62 -3.59
N GLN A 144 -9.27 9.61 -2.95
CA GLN A 144 -7.98 9.69 -3.65
C GLN A 144 -7.75 8.52 -4.61
N ASN A 145 -8.08 7.30 -4.19
CA ASN A 145 -7.93 6.12 -5.04
C ASN A 145 -8.87 6.17 -6.24
N GLN A 146 -10.10 6.65 -6.06
CA GLN A 146 -11.08 6.83 -7.15
C GLN A 146 -10.59 7.87 -8.16
N GLU A 147 -10.11 9.02 -7.69
CA GLU A 147 -9.54 10.06 -8.54
C GLU A 147 -8.34 9.52 -9.35
N ARG A 148 -7.43 8.82 -8.69
CA ARG A 148 -6.26 8.23 -9.31
C ARG A 148 -6.62 7.18 -10.36
N ALA A 149 -7.61 6.33 -10.08
CA ALA A 149 -8.13 5.36 -11.04
C ALA A 149 -8.75 6.06 -12.27
N SER A 150 -9.49 7.13 -12.06
CA SER A 150 -10.07 7.93 -13.15
C SER A 150 -8.99 8.58 -14.02
N GLN A 151 -7.94 9.12 -13.41
CA GLN A 151 -6.79 9.69 -14.13
C GLN A 151 -6.03 8.62 -14.95
N ILE A 152 -5.83 7.41 -14.40
CA ILE A 152 -5.19 6.29 -15.12
C ILE A 152 -6.04 5.90 -16.35
N LEU A 153 -7.35 5.78 -16.19
CA LEU A 153 -8.25 5.46 -17.30
C LEU A 153 -8.21 6.56 -18.38
N SER A 154 -8.26 7.83 -17.97
CA SER A 154 -8.17 8.97 -18.88
C SER A 154 -6.83 8.98 -19.63
N LEU A 155 -5.72 8.70 -18.94
CA LEU A 155 -4.40 8.58 -19.56
C LEU A 155 -4.37 7.44 -20.60
N TYR A 156 -4.95 6.28 -20.26
CA TYR A 156 -5.03 5.15 -21.21
C TYR A 156 -5.80 5.54 -22.48
N GLU A 157 -6.98 6.14 -22.35
CA GLU A 157 -7.79 6.53 -23.50
C GLU A 157 -7.12 7.64 -24.35
N ASN A 158 -6.39 8.55 -23.73
CA ASN A 158 -5.63 9.58 -24.42
C ASN A 158 -4.39 9.03 -25.15
N LEU A 159 -3.71 8.03 -24.57
CA LEU A 159 -2.52 7.42 -25.19
C LEU A 159 -2.87 6.44 -26.31
N LYS A 160 -4.07 5.86 -26.31
CA LYS A 160 -4.49 4.87 -27.32
C LYS A 160 -4.38 5.39 -28.76
N PRO A 161 -4.97 6.53 -29.13
CA PRO A 161 -4.81 7.10 -30.47
C PRO A 161 -3.34 7.52 -30.75
N ALA A 162 -2.64 8.11 -29.78
CA ALA A 162 -1.24 8.53 -29.94
C ALA A 162 -0.32 7.35 -30.23
N VAL A 163 -0.50 6.20 -29.56
CA VAL A 163 0.25 4.96 -29.81
C VAL A 163 -0.07 4.37 -31.17
N GLN A 164 -1.34 4.41 -31.58
CA GLN A 164 -1.76 3.95 -32.93
C GLN A 164 -1.12 4.81 -34.03
N GLU A 165 -1.12 6.12 -33.87
CA GLU A 165 -0.53 7.07 -34.82
C GLU A 165 0.98 6.91 -34.87
N ALA A 166 1.67 6.83 -33.72
CA ALA A 166 3.11 6.71 -33.67
C ALA A 166 3.62 5.38 -34.25
N THR A 167 2.87 4.29 -34.10
CA THR A 167 3.34 2.95 -34.49
C THR A 167 2.80 2.45 -35.82
N HIS A 168 1.65 2.94 -36.27
CA HIS A 168 0.89 2.42 -37.41
C HIS A 168 0.82 0.88 -37.40
N SER A 169 0.55 0.30 -36.22
CA SER A 169 0.61 -1.15 -36.00
C SER A 169 -0.73 -1.72 -35.53
N GLN A 170 -1.13 -2.85 -36.07
CA GLN A 170 -2.26 -3.62 -35.55
C GLN A 170 -2.05 -4.06 -34.10
N TYR A 171 -0.81 -4.08 -33.61
CA TYR A 171 -0.45 -4.45 -32.25
C TYR A 171 -0.38 -3.23 -31.28
N ALA A 172 -0.76 -2.04 -31.73
CA ALA A 172 -0.66 -0.82 -30.93
C ALA A 172 -1.38 -0.93 -29.58
N VAL A 173 -2.62 -1.44 -29.58
CA VAL A 173 -3.43 -1.61 -28.36
C VAL A 173 -2.81 -2.67 -27.46
N ALA A 174 -2.45 -3.84 -27.99
CA ALA A 174 -1.81 -4.90 -27.20
C ALA A 174 -0.48 -4.45 -26.58
N ALA A 175 0.29 -3.61 -27.29
CA ALA A 175 1.50 -3.00 -26.74
C ALA A 175 1.19 -2.06 -25.58
N LEU A 176 0.15 -1.21 -25.72
CA LEU A 176 -0.27 -0.29 -24.68
C LEU A 176 -0.78 -1.03 -23.44
N ASP A 177 -1.62 -2.06 -23.61
CA ASP A 177 -2.14 -2.90 -22.52
C ASP A 177 -1.00 -3.53 -21.71
N TRP A 178 0.00 -4.07 -22.41
CA TRP A 178 1.16 -4.65 -21.76
C TRP A 178 1.97 -3.60 -20.99
N ILE A 179 2.20 -2.41 -21.58
CA ILE A 179 2.93 -1.31 -20.96
C ILE A 179 2.18 -0.79 -19.73
N PHE A 180 0.85 -0.70 -19.77
CA PHE A 180 0.05 -0.30 -18.60
C PHE A 180 0.12 -1.32 -17.47
N SER A 181 0.22 -2.61 -17.77
CA SER A 181 0.40 -3.64 -16.74
C SER A 181 1.82 -3.70 -16.18
N THR A 182 2.80 -3.20 -16.95
CA THR A 182 4.22 -3.22 -16.57
C THR A 182 4.88 -1.89 -16.98
N PRO A 183 4.64 -0.79 -16.24
CA PRO A 183 5.03 0.55 -16.66
C PRO A 183 6.54 0.82 -16.65
N THR A 184 7.31 -0.01 -15.95
CA THR A 184 8.79 0.00 -15.98
C THR A 184 9.29 -1.38 -16.33
N PHE A 185 9.97 -1.52 -17.46
CA PHE A 185 10.35 -2.82 -17.99
C PHE A 185 11.65 -2.81 -18.78
N ARG A 186 12.26 -3.99 -18.90
CA ARG A 186 13.38 -4.20 -19.83
C ARG A 186 12.83 -4.39 -21.24
N ALA A 187 13.48 -3.80 -22.24
CA ALA A 187 13.06 -3.96 -23.64
C ALA A 187 12.91 -5.44 -24.05
N THR A 188 13.81 -6.30 -23.56
CA THR A 188 13.76 -7.75 -23.80
C THR A 188 12.55 -8.45 -23.18
N ASP A 189 11.99 -7.94 -22.11
CA ASP A 189 10.82 -8.53 -21.47
C ASP A 189 9.57 -8.23 -22.32
N PHE A 190 9.45 -7.00 -22.81
CA PHE A 190 8.41 -6.63 -23.76
C PHE A 190 8.48 -7.49 -25.04
N GLU A 191 9.68 -7.65 -25.62
CA GLU A 191 9.90 -8.46 -26.82
C GLU A 191 9.46 -9.92 -26.65
N LYS A 192 9.53 -10.48 -25.44
CA LYS A 192 9.20 -11.88 -25.15
C LYS A 192 7.78 -12.10 -24.66
N GLN A 193 7.20 -11.13 -23.98
CA GLN A 193 5.98 -11.33 -23.18
C GLN A 193 4.76 -10.57 -23.73
N ALA A 194 4.95 -9.57 -24.59
CA ALA A 194 3.83 -8.78 -25.11
C ALA A 194 2.96 -9.50 -26.15
N GLY A 195 3.31 -10.73 -26.53
CA GLY A 195 2.56 -11.47 -27.55
C GLY A 195 2.68 -10.89 -28.98
N ILE A 196 3.72 -10.07 -29.22
CA ILE A 196 3.96 -9.36 -30.47
C ILE A 196 5.20 -9.96 -31.16
N PRO A 197 5.21 -10.17 -32.49
CA PRO A 197 6.40 -10.62 -33.19
C PRO A 197 7.62 -9.75 -32.89
N VAL A 198 8.75 -10.36 -32.55
CA VAL A 198 9.95 -9.64 -32.04
C VAL A 198 10.42 -8.47 -32.94
N PRO A 199 10.45 -8.60 -34.28
CA PRO A 199 10.82 -7.45 -35.12
C PRO A 199 9.85 -6.28 -34.98
N THR A 200 8.55 -6.58 -34.88
CA THR A 200 7.49 -5.58 -34.69
C THR A 200 7.57 -4.95 -33.29
N ALA A 201 7.79 -5.75 -32.24
CA ALA A 201 7.97 -5.27 -30.89
C ALA A 201 9.13 -4.28 -30.78
N LYS A 202 10.29 -4.60 -31.39
CA LYS A 202 11.45 -3.69 -31.45
C LYS A 202 11.14 -2.38 -32.18
N ARG A 203 10.37 -2.46 -33.28
CA ARG A 203 9.94 -1.27 -34.02
C ARG A 203 8.99 -0.42 -33.18
N ILE A 204 7.98 -1.02 -32.54
CA ILE A 204 7.05 -0.32 -31.68
C ILE A 204 7.79 0.43 -30.58
N LEU A 205 8.70 -0.21 -29.83
CA LEU A 205 9.46 0.47 -28.78
C LEU A 205 10.19 1.70 -29.30
N ARG A 206 10.87 1.60 -30.46
CA ARG A 206 11.55 2.75 -31.08
C ARG A 206 10.59 3.88 -31.45
N CYS A 207 9.42 3.56 -32.00
CA CYS A 207 8.40 4.55 -32.31
C CYS A 207 7.90 5.27 -31.07
N LEU A 208 7.61 4.52 -29.99
CA LEU A 208 7.12 5.09 -28.73
C LEU A 208 8.18 5.96 -28.02
N GLU A 209 9.46 5.58 -28.12
CA GLU A 209 10.57 6.42 -27.65
C GLU A 209 10.70 7.71 -28.47
N SER A 210 10.66 7.62 -29.80
CA SER A 210 10.72 8.78 -30.68
C SER A 210 9.54 9.73 -30.45
N ALA A 211 8.36 9.20 -30.16
CA ALA A 211 7.15 9.97 -29.80
C ALA A 211 7.17 10.47 -28.34
N LYS A 212 8.23 10.19 -27.58
CA LYS A 212 8.36 10.53 -26.13
C LYS A 212 7.23 9.98 -25.25
N ILE A 213 6.57 8.92 -25.69
CA ILE A 213 5.58 8.18 -24.88
C ILE A 213 6.34 7.31 -23.88
N LEU A 214 7.44 6.70 -24.29
CA LEU A 214 8.36 5.96 -23.41
C LEU A 214 9.65 6.72 -23.22
N VAL A 215 10.20 6.64 -22.01
CA VAL A 215 11.47 7.24 -21.64
C VAL A 215 12.48 6.14 -21.27
N VAL A 216 13.73 6.28 -21.71
CA VAL A 216 14.80 5.37 -21.32
C VAL A 216 15.33 5.80 -19.97
N ILE A 217 15.12 5.00 -18.94
CA ILE A 217 15.63 5.25 -17.58
C ILE A 217 17.01 4.58 -17.35
N ARG A 218 17.37 3.63 -18.21
CA ARG A 218 18.70 3.02 -18.22
C ARG A 218 19.06 2.53 -19.62
N GLU A 219 20.19 2.98 -20.14
CA GLU A 219 20.73 2.53 -21.42
C GLU A 219 21.25 1.09 -21.36
N ALA A 220 21.29 0.44 -22.52
CA ALA A 220 21.90 -0.87 -22.65
C ALA A 220 23.44 -0.78 -22.40
N SER A 221 23.97 -1.73 -21.61
CA SER A 221 25.41 -1.81 -21.33
C SER A 221 25.84 -3.26 -21.25
N GLY A 222 26.69 -3.68 -22.19
CA GLY A 222 27.14 -5.06 -22.30
C GLY A 222 25.96 -6.04 -22.43
N ARG A 223 25.82 -6.97 -21.47
CA ARG A 223 24.73 -7.94 -21.43
C ARG A 223 23.42 -7.39 -20.78
N ARG A 224 23.45 -6.17 -20.25
CA ARG A 224 22.30 -5.58 -19.60
C ARG A 224 21.41 -4.88 -20.62
N PRO A 225 20.14 -5.29 -20.79
CA PRO A 225 19.24 -4.60 -21.71
C PRO A 225 18.86 -3.22 -21.18
N ARG A 226 18.45 -2.33 -22.07
CA ARG A 226 17.89 -1.03 -21.69
C ARG A 226 16.57 -1.21 -20.94
N VAL A 227 16.27 -0.25 -20.07
CA VAL A 227 15.03 -0.19 -19.29
C VAL A 227 14.25 1.05 -19.73
N LEU A 228 12.99 0.83 -20.04
CA LEU A 228 12.04 1.81 -20.50
C LEU A 228 10.97 2.05 -19.42
N CYS A 229 10.37 3.22 -19.45
CA CYS A 229 9.34 3.62 -18.50
C CYS A 229 8.24 4.45 -19.17
N LEU A 230 6.99 4.20 -18.80
CA LEU A 230 5.86 5.10 -19.05
C LEU A 230 5.73 6.04 -17.83
N GLU A 231 6.54 7.13 -17.84
CA GLU A 231 6.61 8.07 -16.70
C GLU A 231 5.27 8.68 -16.33
N GLN A 232 4.45 9.01 -17.33
CA GLN A 232 3.12 9.61 -17.12
C GLN A 232 2.24 8.70 -16.24
N LEU A 233 2.29 7.37 -16.46
CA LEU A 233 1.52 6.43 -15.64
C LEU A 233 2.06 6.34 -14.21
N LEU A 234 3.38 6.36 -14.04
CA LEU A 234 3.99 6.35 -12.71
C LEU A 234 3.69 7.66 -11.96
N ALA A 235 3.76 8.81 -12.63
CA ALA A 235 3.42 10.10 -12.02
C ALA A 235 1.97 10.09 -11.50
N VAL A 236 1.01 9.65 -12.32
CA VAL A 236 -0.38 9.51 -11.89
C VAL A 236 -0.51 8.50 -10.74
N ALA A 237 0.10 7.32 -10.86
CA ALA A 237 0.01 6.28 -9.83
C ALA A 237 0.60 6.69 -8.48
N GLU A 238 1.66 7.50 -8.49
CA GLU A 238 2.31 8.02 -7.28
C GLU A 238 1.71 9.35 -6.78
N GLY A 239 0.79 9.94 -7.54
CA GLY A 239 0.19 11.24 -7.22
C GLY A 239 1.19 12.39 -7.32
N ARG A 240 2.17 12.27 -8.21
CA ARG A 240 3.09 13.35 -8.55
C ARG A 240 2.42 14.29 -9.60
N PRO A 241 2.65 15.60 -9.46
CA PRO A 241 2.14 16.57 -10.43
C PRO A 241 2.78 16.41 -11.81
#